data_e677938e883ad8bdf023f61e81848a33
#
_entry.id   e677938e883ad8bdf023f61e81848a33
#
_cell.length_a   1.000
_cell.length_b   1.000
_cell.length_c   1.000
_cell.angle_alpha   90.00
_cell.angle_beta   90.00
_cell.angle_gamma   90.00
#
_symmetry.space_group_name_H-M   'P 1'
#
loop_
_entity.id
_entity.type
_entity.pdbx_description
1 polymer ?
#
loop_
_entity_poly.entity_id
_entity_poly.type
_entity_poly.pdbx_seq_one_letter_code
_entity_poly.pdbx_strand_id
1 'polypeptide(L)'
;VVIETMVDTNRLTWRQVADRMSVNPARIGRVADHGQAIAVGAPANLTIVDANARWIVDPMQLASKSRNTPYAARAMRGKVVATFLRGRATVLEGKLV
;
A
#
# COMPACT_ATOMS: atom_id res chain seq x y z
N VAL A 1 -0.02 -9.59 -3.33
CA VAL A 1 1.05 -10.17 -4.19
C VAL A 1 2.41 -9.91 -3.57
N VAL A 2 2.89 -8.64 -3.44
CA VAL A 2 4.26 -8.33 -2.98
C VAL A 2 4.64 -9.00 -1.64
N ILE A 3 3.73 -9.03 -0.66
CA ILE A 3 3.99 -9.67 0.63
C ILE A 3 4.30 -11.15 0.42
N GLU A 4 3.44 -11.87 -0.26
CA GLU A 4 3.56 -13.33 -0.47
C GLU A 4 4.77 -13.70 -1.35
N THR A 5 5.07 -12.91 -2.37
CA THR A 5 6.09 -13.24 -3.36
C THR A 5 7.48 -12.71 -3.03
N MET A 6 7.57 -11.65 -2.25
CA MET A 6 8.83 -10.98 -1.96
C MET A 6 9.21 -11.02 -0.48
N VAL A 7 8.26 -10.71 0.42
CA VAL A 7 8.56 -10.65 1.85
C VAL A 7 8.58 -12.05 2.45
N ASP A 8 7.55 -12.85 2.25
CA ASP A 8 7.43 -14.20 2.81
C ASP A 8 8.48 -15.16 2.26
N THR A 9 8.96 -14.90 1.06
CA THR A 9 10.05 -15.67 0.43
C THR A 9 11.44 -15.15 0.78
N ASN A 10 11.55 -14.15 1.66
CA ASN A 10 12.80 -13.49 2.07
C ASN A 10 13.61 -12.88 0.90
N ARG A 11 12.96 -12.55 -0.22
CA ARG A 11 13.61 -11.85 -1.34
C ARG A 11 13.78 -10.36 -1.08
N LEU A 12 12.84 -9.76 -0.32
CA LEU A 12 12.89 -8.38 0.14
C LEU A 12 12.51 -8.30 1.62
N THR A 13 13.21 -7.45 2.35
CA THR A 13 12.76 -6.99 3.67
C THR A 13 11.66 -5.94 3.52
N TRP A 14 10.90 -5.68 4.55
CA TRP A 14 9.91 -4.59 4.57
C TRP A 14 10.52 -3.22 4.25
N ARG A 15 11.73 -2.96 4.73
CA ARG A 15 12.48 -1.74 4.40
C ARG A 15 12.73 -1.64 2.90
N GLN A 16 13.19 -2.72 2.27
CA GLN A 16 13.42 -2.74 0.83
C GLN A 16 12.12 -2.60 0.03
N VAL A 17 11.00 -3.14 0.52
CA VAL A 17 9.67 -2.88 -0.08
C VAL A 17 9.34 -1.40 -0.03
N ALA A 18 9.51 -0.73 1.11
CA ALA A 18 9.29 0.70 1.24
C ALA A 18 10.21 1.51 0.31
N ASP A 19 11.49 1.15 0.23
CA ASP A 19 12.44 1.80 -0.68
C ASP A 19 12.01 1.69 -2.15
N ARG A 20 11.56 0.52 -2.58
CA ARG A 20 11.21 0.26 -3.99
C ARG A 20 9.83 0.74 -4.39
N MET A 21 8.88 0.76 -3.46
CA MET A 21 7.48 1.11 -3.74
C MET A 21 7.11 2.53 -3.32
N SER A 22 7.95 3.22 -2.55
CA SER A 22 7.68 4.57 -2.06
C SER A 22 8.86 5.51 -2.29
N VAL A 23 10.01 5.27 -1.66
CA VAL A 23 11.15 6.20 -1.68
C VAL A 23 11.69 6.41 -3.10
N ASN A 24 12.05 5.34 -3.78
CA ASN A 24 12.63 5.42 -5.13
C ASN A 24 11.63 5.95 -6.17
N PRO A 25 10.36 5.53 -6.22
CA PRO A 25 9.38 6.12 -7.12
C PRO A 25 9.19 7.62 -6.89
N ALA A 26 9.10 8.08 -5.65
CA ALA A 26 8.98 9.50 -5.33
C ALA A 26 10.19 10.31 -5.81
N ARG A 27 11.40 9.77 -5.62
CA ARG A 27 12.65 10.39 -6.10
C ARG A 27 12.70 10.46 -7.64
N ILE A 28 12.36 9.37 -8.33
CA ILE A 28 12.34 9.29 -9.80
C ILE A 28 11.30 10.26 -10.37
N GLY A 29 10.09 10.26 -9.78
CA GLY A 29 8.99 11.14 -10.18
C GLY A 29 9.19 12.60 -9.74
N ARG A 30 10.23 12.89 -8.94
CA ARG A 30 10.49 14.22 -8.34
C ARG A 30 9.28 14.78 -7.60
N VAL A 31 8.56 13.90 -6.88
CA VAL A 31 7.39 14.27 -6.09
C VAL A 31 7.86 14.66 -4.70
N ALA A 32 7.85 15.97 -4.43
CA ALA A 32 8.23 16.49 -3.13
C ALA A 32 7.28 16.00 -2.02
N ASP A 33 7.79 15.87 -0.81
CA ASP A 33 7.05 15.50 0.40
C ASP A 33 6.45 14.06 0.38
N HIS A 34 6.86 13.23 -0.57
CA HIS A 34 6.48 11.82 -0.64
C HIS A 34 7.71 10.90 -0.53
N GLY A 35 7.50 9.66 -0.10
CA GLY A 35 8.56 8.67 0.05
C GLY A 35 9.61 9.04 1.09
N GLN A 36 9.25 9.83 2.08
CA GLN A 36 10.13 10.30 3.15
C GLN A 36 10.08 9.38 4.37
N ALA A 37 11.10 9.46 5.22
CA ALA A 37 11.07 8.85 6.54
C ALA A 37 9.97 9.46 7.41
N ILE A 38 9.37 8.64 8.25
CA ILE A 38 8.40 9.08 9.25
C ILE A 38 9.18 9.86 10.31
N ALA A 39 8.94 11.17 10.39
CA ALA A 39 9.61 12.06 11.33
C ALA A 39 8.66 13.17 11.79
N VAL A 40 8.90 13.70 12.98
CA VAL A 40 8.15 14.84 13.50
C VAL A 40 8.36 16.05 12.59
N GLY A 41 7.26 16.71 12.21
CA GLY A 41 7.27 17.85 11.29
C GLY A 41 7.19 17.48 9.81
N ALA A 42 7.36 16.20 9.43
CA ALA A 42 7.16 15.76 8.06
C ALA A 42 5.66 15.66 7.71
N PRO A 43 5.26 15.99 6.47
CA PRO A 43 3.88 15.79 6.03
C PRO A 43 3.44 14.33 6.19
N ALA A 44 2.27 14.11 6.77
CA ALA A 44 1.74 12.77 6.96
C ALA A 44 1.18 12.21 5.64
N ASN A 45 2.07 11.72 4.77
CA ASN A 45 1.78 10.97 3.57
C ASN A 45 2.10 9.51 3.84
N LEU A 46 1.12 8.77 4.37
CA LEU A 46 1.33 7.46 4.98
C LEU A 46 0.34 6.43 4.44
N THR A 47 0.80 5.19 4.31
CA THR A 47 -0.05 4.03 4.10
C THR A 47 0.20 3.02 5.22
N ILE A 48 -0.88 2.61 5.89
CA ILE A 48 -0.85 1.62 6.97
C ILE A 48 -1.39 0.31 6.41
N VAL A 49 -0.60 -0.73 6.56
CA VAL A 49 -0.89 -2.07 6.03
C VAL A 49 -0.95 -3.07 7.19
N ASP A 50 -2.05 -3.81 7.28
CA ASP A 50 -2.07 -5.04 8.09
C ASP A 50 -1.52 -6.19 7.25
N ALA A 51 -0.28 -6.61 7.57
CA ALA A 51 0.42 -7.66 6.85
C ALA A 51 -0.19 -9.05 7.04
N ASN A 52 -0.99 -9.26 8.08
CA ASN A 52 -1.57 -10.54 8.44
C ASN A 52 -3.04 -10.70 8.02
N ALA A 53 -3.71 -9.61 7.68
CA ALA A 53 -5.08 -9.66 7.20
C ALA A 53 -5.22 -10.62 6.01
N ARG A 54 -6.24 -11.47 6.05
CA ARG A 54 -6.57 -12.38 4.95
C ARG A 54 -7.88 -11.95 4.32
N TRP A 55 -7.94 -11.95 2.99
CA TRP A 55 -9.12 -11.55 2.25
C TRP A 55 -9.16 -12.21 0.88
N ILE A 56 -10.32 -12.23 0.26
CA ILE A 56 -10.52 -12.73 -1.10
C ILE A 56 -10.76 -11.54 -2.01
N VAL A 57 -10.09 -11.53 -3.16
CA VAL A 57 -10.25 -10.47 -4.15
C VAL A 57 -11.62 -10.59 -4.81
N ASP A 58 -12.47 -9.60 -4.53
CA ASP A 58 -13.76 -9.43 -5.17
C ASP A 58 -13.67 -8.25 -6.17
N PRO A 59 -13.78 -8.50 -7.49
CA PRO A 59 -13.73 -7.43 -8.48
C PRO A 59 -14.79 -6.35 -8.28
N MET A 60 -15.94 -6.70 -7.68
CA MET A 60 -17.03 -5.75 -7.44
C MET A 60 -16.72 -4.76 -6.32
N GLN A 61 -15.75 -5.08 -5.45
CA GLN A 61 -15.33 -4.23 -4.33
C GLN A 61 -14.11 -3.37 -4.65
N LEU A 62 -13.56 -3.45 -5.86
CA LEU A 62 -12.46 -2.60 -6.27
C LEU A 62 -12.92 -1.14 -6.39
N ALA A 63 -12.07 -0.21 -5.90
CA ALA A 63 -12.30 1.23 -6.03
C ALA A 63 -12.20 1.71 -7.49
N SER A 64 -11.50 0.97 -8.35
CA SER A 64 -11.41 1.24 -9.79
C SER A 64 -12.75 1.04 -10.49
N LYS A 65 -13.02 1.84 -11.51
CA LYS A 65 -14.15 1.60 -12.43
C LYS A 65 -14.00 0.31 -13.21
N SER A 66 -12.77 -0.07 -13.54
CA SER A 66 -12.47 -1.37 -14.17
C SER A 66 -12.64 -2.50 -13.15
N ARG A 67 -13.31 -3.56 -13.57
CA ARG A 67 -13.48 -4.79 -12.80
C ARG A 67 -12.55 -5.91 -13.28
N ASN A 68 -11.72 -5.61 -14.28
CA ASN A 68 -10.76 -6.56 -14.82
C ASN A 68 -9.55 -6.69 -13.90
N THR A 69 -9.42 -7.86 -13.28
CA THR A 69 -8.29 -8.20 -12.43
C THR A 69 -7.91 -9.68 -12.63
N PRO A 70 -6.61 -9.99 -12.80
CA PRO A 70 -6.15 -11.38 -12.88
C PRO A 70 -6.21 -12.10 -11.52
N TYR A 71 -6.54 -11.39 -10.46
CA TYR A 71 -6.56 -11.92 -9.09
C TYR A 71 -7.96 -12.22 -8.57
N ALA A 72 -9.01 -12.12 -9.39
CA ALA A 72 -10.38 -12.40 -8.98
C ALA A 72 -10.49 -13.76 -8.26
N ALA A 73 -11.23 -13.79 -7.16
CA ALA A 73 -11.43 -14.94 -6.27
C ALA A 73 -10.15 -15.50 -5.61
N ARG A 74 -9.01 -14.85 -5.78
CA ARG A 74 -7.76 -15.28 -5.12
C ARG A 74 -7.76 -14.87 -3.65
N ALA A 75 -7.40 -15.81 -2.78
CA ALA A 75 -7.09 -15.50 -1.38
C ALA A 75 -5.76 -14.73 -1.32
N MET A 76 -5.75 -13.61 -0.65
CA MET A 76 -4.59 -12.73 -0.51
C MET A 76 -4.27 -12.48 0.95
N ARG A 77 -2.98 -12.24 1.23
CA ARG A 77 -2.49 -11.78 2.52
C ARG A 77 -2.05 -10.33 2.44
N GLY A 78 -2.38 -9.58 3.49
CA GLY A 78 -2.07 -8.16 3.62
C GLY A 78 -3.13 -7.25 3.00
N LYS A 79 -3.56 -6.28 3.78
CA LYS A 79 -4.58 -5.32 3.38
C LYS A 79 -4.18 -3.92 3.83
N VAL A 80 -4.39 -2.92 2.98
CA VAL A 80 -4.30 -1.52 3.37
C VAL A 80 -5.47 -1.20 4.30
N VAL A 81 -5.19 -0.73 5.51
CA VAL A 81 -6.20 -0.36 6.50
C VAL A 81 -6.43 1.14 6.56
N ALA A 82 -5.40 1.94 6.33
CA ALA A 82 -5.54 3.40 6.26
C ALA A 82 -4.53 4.02 5.29
N THR A 83 -4.92 5.12 4.68
CA THR A 83 -4.05 5.97 3.87
C THR A 83 -4.30 7.42 4.20
N PHE A 84 -3.23 8.18 4.37
CA PHE A 84 -3.28 9.61 4.68
C PHE A 84 -2.52 10.38 3.60
N LEU A 85 -3.10 11.48 3.17
CA LEU A 85 -2.47 12.47 2.29
C LEU A 85 -2.45 13.81 3.02
N ARG A 86 -1.25 14.29 3.32
CA ARG A 86 -1.03 15.53 4.09
C ARG A 86 -1.86 15.59 5.38
N GLY A 87 -1.89 14.48 6.11
CA GLY A 87 -2.63 14.33 7.36
C GLY A 87 -4.13 14.07 7.22
N ARG A 88 -4.69 14.16 6.00
CA ARG A 88 -6.11 13.85 5.75
C ARG A 88 -6.25 12.38 5.37
N ALA A 89 -7.16 11.67 6.02
CA ALA A 89 -7.48 10.31 5.66
C ALA A 89 -8.16 10.27 4.28
N THR A 90 -7.72 9.34 3.43
CA THR A 90 -8.33 9.01 2.14
C THR A 90 -8.82 7.57 2.11
N VAL A 91 -8.27 6.74 2.99
CA VAL A 91 -8.75 5.38 3.28
C VAL A 91 -8.79 5.21 4.79
N LEU A 92 -9.89 4.68 5.33
CA LEU A 92 -10.02 4.23 6.71
C LEU A 92 -10.72 2.88 6.73
N GLU A 93 -10.28 1.97 7.60
CA GLU A 93 -10.81 0.60 7.70
C GLU A 93 -10.89 -0.12 6.35
N GLY A 94 -9.96 0.20 5.46
CA GLY A 94 -9.90 -0.35 4.11
C GLY A 94 -10.95 0.18 3.13
N LYS A 95 -11.66 1.27 3.47
CA LYS A 95 -12.67 1.92 2.63
C LYS A 95 -12.26 3.34 2.27
N LEU A 96 -12.62 3.80 1.09
CA LEU A 96 -12.46 5.21 0.69
C LEU A 96 -13.34 6.11 1.57
N VAL A 97 -12.79 7.23 1.99
CA VAL A 97 -13.46 8.26 2.81
C VAL A 97 -13.28 9.64 2.20
#